data_d2d2e5447fb30d39d42ecf562a2eb364
#
_entry.id   d2d2e5447fb30d39d42ecf562a2eb364
#
_cell.length_a   1.000
_cell.length_b   1.000
_cell.length_c   1.000
_cell.angle_alpha   90.00
_cell.angle_beta   90.00
_cell.angle_gamma   90.00
#
_symmetry.space_group_name_H-M   'P 1'
#
loop_
_entity.id
_entity.type
_entity.pdbx_description
1 polymer ?
#
loop_
_entity_poly.entity_id
_entity_poly.type
_entity_poly.pdbx_seq_one_letter_code
_entity_poly.pdbx_strand_id
1 'polypeptide(L)'
;MPARSTTSLAEHIYDAAHPLTGAREDFDPIMDMVGDARIVLIGEASHGTHEFYRTRAEITKRLIRERGFVAVAAEADWPDAYRVNRYVRGVGSDGDASEALSGFLRFPQWMWRNADVLDFVGWLRQVNDESLGARKVGFYGLDLYSLHASMAAVLEYLRVVDPDAARRAQYRYACFEQFGEDPQAYGYAASYGLAASCENEVIEHLVDLRKSAPSTHIAMAGLRPTTFFSPSRMPASFETRSATIARCSAAASHRGTCATSTWPTR
;
A
#
# COMPACT_ATOMS: atom_id res chain seq x y z
N MET A 1 12.24 47.16 34.05
CA MET A 1 12.53 46.18 32.98
C MET A 1 11.19 45.75 32.38
N PRO A 2 10.92 45.89 31.07
CA PRO A 2 9.66 45.43 30.52
C PRO A 2 9.64 43.92 30.56
N ALA A 3 8.53 43.35 31.03
CA ALA A 3 8.27 41.91 30.98
C ALA A 3 8.31 41.41 29.54
N ARG A 4 9.15 40.45 29.23
CA ARG A 4 9.10 39.73 27.95
C ARG A 4 7.77 38.99 27.90
N SER A 5 6.88 39.45 27.04
CA SER A 5 5.69 38.69 26.65
C SER A 5 6.16 37.36 26.07
N THR A 6 5.97 36.28 26.81
CA THR A 6 6.18 34.93 26.29
C THR A 6 4.96 34.58 25.47
N THR A 7 5.04 34.83 24.15
CA THR A 7 4.05 34.33 23.19
C THR A 7 3.90 32.82 23.38
N SER A 8 2.67 32.36 23.55
CA SER A 8 2.44 30.91 23.74
C SER A 8 2.79 30.10 22.49
N LEU A 9 3.12 28.83 22.69
CA LEU A 9 3.35 27.92 21.53
C LEU A 9 2.15 27.91 20.59
N ALA A 10 0.93 28.00 21.12
CA ALA A 10 -0.29 28.06 20.33
C ALA A 10 -0.37 29.31 19.44
N GLU A 11 0.05 30.47 19.95
CA GLU A 11 0.12 31.71 19.16
C GLU A 11 1.15 31.60 18.04
N HIS A 12 2.33 31.06 18.31
CA HIS A 12 3.34 30.83 17.26
C HIS A 12 2.86 29.88 16.16
N ILE A 13 2.15 28.79 16.54
CA ILE A 13 1.55 27.86 15.58
C ILE A 13 0.47 28.58 14.77
N TYR A 14 -0.40 29.34 15.41
CA TYR A 14 -1.46 30.08 14.74
C TYR A 14 -0.91 31.08 13.71
N ASP A 15 0.11 31.85 14.10
CA ASP A 15 0.75 32.85 13.23
C ASP A 15 1.50 32.22 12.04
N ALA A 16 2.00 31.00 12.20
CA ALA A 16 2.72 30.27 11.16
C ALA A 16 1.80 29.37 10.31
N ALA A 17 0.56 29.13 10.75
CA ALA A 17 -0.34 28.23 10.05
C ALA A 17 -0.92 28.87 8.78
N HIS A 18 -1.03 28.08 7.73
CA HIS A 18 -1.80 28.42 6.54
C HIS A 18 -3.27 28.00 6.75
N PRO A 19 -4.23 28.92 6.84
CA PRO A 19 -5.63 28.58 7.10
C PRO A 19 -6.23 27.85 5.90
N LEU A 20 -6.98 26.78 6.16
CA LEU A 20 -7.76 26.09 5.16
C LEU A 20 -9.18 26.66 5.15
N THR A 21 -9.56 27.28 4.06
CA THR A 21 -10.88 27.91 3.86
C THR A 21 -11.88 27.00 3.13
N GLY A 22 -11.40 25.89 2.60
CA GLY A 22 -12.12 24.98 1.72
C GLY A 22 -11.98 25.35 0.22
N ALA A 23 -11.19 26.38 -0.09
CA ALA A 23 -10.88 26.76 -1.45
C ALA A 23 -9.79 25.83 -2.05
N ARG A 24 -9.79 25.73 -3.38
CA ARG A 24 -8.78 24.94 -4.08
C ARG A 24 -7.36 25.47 -3.86
N GLU A 25 -7.24 26.78 -3.77
CA GLU A 25 -6.01 27.53 -3.60
C GLU A 25 -5.33 27.30 -2.25
N ASP A 26 -6.05 26.80 -1.25
CA ASP A 26 -5.51 26.46 0.07
C ASP A 26 -4.30 25.50 -0.02
N PHE A 27 -4.23 24.71 -1.06
CA PHE A 27 -3.15 23.71 -1.26
C PHE A 27 -2.05 24.22 -2.21
N ASP A 28 -2.09 25.46 -2.71
CA ASP A 28 -1.05 26.01 -3.59
C ASP A 28 0.34 25.97 -2.95
N PRO A 29 0.52 26.34 -1.66
CA PRO A 29 1.82 26.23 -1.01
C PRO A 29 2.36 24.80 -0.97
N ILE A 30 1.48 23.80 -0.85
CA ILE A 30 1.88 22.38 -0.90
C ILE A 30 2.31 22.00 -2.32
N MET A 31 1.56 22.43 -3.33
CA MET A 31 1.89 22.17 -4.74
C MET A 31 3.22 22.82 -5.15
N ASP A 32 3.52 24.02 -4.62
CA ASP A 32 4.80 24.68 -4.83
C ASP A 32 5.95 23.95 -4.13
N MET A 33 5.72 23.48 -2.91
CA MET A 33 6.70 22.68 -2.14
C MET A 33 7.02 21.35 -2.84
N VAL A 34 6.04 20.73 -3.49
CA VAL A 34 6.22 19.46 -4.24
C VAL A 34 7.20 19.65 -5.40
N GLY A 35 7.15 20.79 -6.12
CA GLY A 35 8.04 21.06 -7.25
C GLY A 35 8.14 19.89 -8.22
N ASP A 36 9.37 19.41 -8.45
CA ASP A 36 9.69 18.28 -9.34
C ASP A 36 9.80 16.93 -8.60
N ALA A 37 9.28 16.82 -7.38
CA ALA A 37 9.35 15.59 -6.61
C ALA A 37 8.60 14.43 -7.32
N ARG A 38 9.24 13.28 -7.38
CA ARG A 38 8.67 12.07 -7.98
C ARG A 38 7.87 11.22 -6.99
N ILE A 39 8.03 11.47 -5.71
CA ILE A 39 7.38 10.77 -4.60
C ILE A 39 6.95 11.83 -3.59
N VAL A 40 5.68 11.78 -3.19
CA VAL A 40 5.09 12.63 -2.15
C VAL A 40 4.52 11.72 -1.08
N LEU A 41 4.90 11.96 0.18
CA LEU A 41 4.41 11.22 1.34
C LEU A 41 3.42 12.10 2.10
N ILE A 42 2.20 11.61 2.27
CA ILE A 42 1.13 12.33 2.96
C ILE A 42 0.69 11.46 4.15
N GLY A 43 1.00 11.93 5.36
CA GLY A 43 0.61 11.27 6.60
C GLY A 43 -0.76 11.70 7.11
N GLU A 44 -1.11 11.22 8.29
CA GLU A 44 -2.26 11.66 9.07
C GLU A 44 -1.97 11.60 10.56
N ALA A 45 -2.71 12.38 11.35
CA ALA A 45 -2.54 12.40 12.81
C ALA A 45 -3.36 11.30 13.50
N SER A 46 -4.48 10.89 12.91
CA SER A 46 -5.34 9.81 13.40
C SER A 46 -6.14 9.18 12.28
N HIS A 47 -6.36 7.86 12.37
CA HIS A 47 -7.28 7.17 11.47
C HIS A 47 -8.74 7.59 11.73
N GLY A 48 -9.58 7.57 10.68
CA GLY A 48 -11.02 7.79 10.79
C GLY A 48 -11.49 9.23 10.91
N THR A 49 -10.59 10.20 10.83
CA THR A 49 -10.95 11.62 10.82
C THR A 49 -11.31 12.05 9.40
N HIS A 50 -12.57 12.43 9.18
CA HIS A 50 -13.12 12.83 7.88
C HIS A 50 -12.26 13.90 7.19
N GLU A 51 -11.90 14.96 7.92
CA GLU A 51 -11.12 16.09 7.39
C GLU A 51 -9.75 15.64 6.86
N PHE A 52 -9.10 14.67 7.51
CA PHE A 52 -7.82 14.14 7.03
C PHE A 52 -8.00 13.33 5.74
N TYR A 53 -9.00 12.45 5.67
CA TYR A 53 -9.27 11.69 4.45
C TYR A 53 -9.60 12.62 3.28
N ARG A 54 -10.51 13.58 3.50
CA ARG A 54 -10.90 14.56 2.50
C ARG A 54 -9.71 15.40 2.04
N THR A 55 -8.94 15.95 2.95
CA THR A 55 -7.78 16.80 2.63
C THR A 55 -6.72 16.02 1.84
N ARG A 56 -6.39 14.79 2.26
CA ARG A 56 -5.48 13.92 1.52
C ARG A 56 -5.99 13.60 0.12
N ALA A 57 -7.29 13.33 -0.01
CA ALA A 57 -7.90 13.08 -1.30
C ALA A 57 -7.76 14.31 -2.22
N GLU A 58 -8.05 15.53 -1.74
CA GLU A 58 -7.96 16.75 -2.54
C GLU A 58 -6.51 17.05 -2.96
N ILE A 59 -5.53 16.92 -2.06
CA ILE A 59 -4.11 17.06 -2.42
C ILE A 59 -3.72 16.01 -3.46
N THR A 60 -4.12 14.76 -3.28
CA THR A 60 -3.81 13.66 -4.21
C THR A 60 -4.43 13.89 -5.59
N LYS A 61 -5.66 14.40 -5.65
CA LYS A 61 -6.32 14.78 -6.91
C LYS A 61 -5.54 15.84 -7.66
N ARG A 62 -5.02 16.86 -6.97
CA ARG A 62 -4.17 17.89 -7.56
C ARG A 62 -2.85 17.34 -8.05
N LEU A 63 -2.17 16.49 -7.26
CA LEU A 63 -0.94 15.81 -7.67
C LEU A 63 -1.13 15.01 -8.96
N ILE A 64 -2.23 14.30 -9.09
CA ILE A 64 -2.56 13.54 -10.30
C ILE A 64 -2.81 14.47 -11.48
N ARG A 65 -3.67 15.49 -11.33
CA ARG A 65 -4.09 16.35 -12.44
C ARG A 65 -3.03 17.36 -12.87
N GLU A 66 -2.30 17.93 -11.90
CA GLU A 66 -1.41 19.07 -12.13
C GLU A 66 0.07 18.68 -12.23
N ARG A 67 0.47 17.57 -11.59
CA ARG A 67 1.87 17.10 -11.55
C ARG A 67 2.07 15.75 -12.23
N GLY A 68 1.01 15.12 -12.76
CA GLY A 68 1.11 13.89 -13.54
C GLY A 68 1.48 12.64 -12.72
N PHE A 69 1.17 12.62 -11.44
CA PHE A 69 1.35 11.41 -10.65
C PHE A 69 0.44 10.28 -11.16
N VAL A 70 0.99 9.07 -11.28
CA VAL A 70 0.34 7.92 -11.91
C VAL A 70 0.10 6.75 -10.94
N ALA A 71 0.40 6.93 -9.68
CA ALA A 71 0.24 5.89 -8.67
C ALA A 71 -0.14 6.52 -7.33
N VAL A 72 -1.14 5.94 -6.68
CA VAL A 72 -1.50 6.16 -5.29
C VAL A 72 -1.15 4.89 -4.54
N ALA A 73 -0.32 5.01 -3.51
CA ALA A 73 0.05 3.89 -2.65
C ALA A 73 -0.43 4.18 -1.22
N ALA A 74 -1.24 3.31 -0.68
CA ALA A 74 -1.92 3.47 0.60
C ALA A 74 -1.46 2.41 1.61
N GLU A 75 -1.56 2.72 2.90
CA GLU A 75 -1.39 1.76 4.00
C GLU A 75 -2.61 0.83 4.06
N ALA A 76 -2.73 0.00 3.04
CA ALA A 76 -3.86 -0.91 2.82
C ALA A 76 -3.33 -2.28 2.43
N ASP A 77 -4.10 -3.33 2.76
CA ASP A 77 -3.77 -4.69 2.35
C ASP A 77 -3.72 -4.78 0.82
N TRP A 78 -2.65 -5.36 0.29
CA TRP A 78 -2.42 -5.32 -1.13
C TRP A 78 -3.46 -6.08 -1.97
N PRO A 79 -4.06 -7.22 -1.55
CA PRO A 79 -5.06 -7.91 -2.37
C PRO A 79 -6.32 -7.08 -2.56
N ASP A 80 -6.80 -6.42 -1.48
CA ASP A 80 -7.97 -5.55 -1.51
C ASP A 80 -7.67 -4.28 -2.30
N ALA A 81 -6.50 -3.66 -2.08
CA ALA A 81 -6.05 -2.52 -2.87
C ALA A 81 -5.87 -2.89 -4.36
N TYR A 82 -5.44 -4.12 -4.68
CA TYR A 82 -5.35 -4.59 -6.06
C TYR A 82 -6.71 -4.75 -6.73
N ARG A 83 -7.75 -5.17 -5.99
CA ARG A 83 -9.13 -5.16 -6.48
C ARG A 83 -9.56 -3.73 -6.84
N VAL A 84 -9.33 -2.76 -5.95
CA VAL A 84 -9.57 -1.33 -6.22
C VAL A 84 -8.76 -0.86 -7.44
N ASN A 85 -7.48 -1.25 -7.56
CA ASN A 85 -6.65 -0.92 -8.72
C ASN A 85 -7.25 -1.40 -10.04
N ARG A 86 -7.78 -2.62 -10.07
CA ARG A 86 -8.46 -3.17 -11.26
C ARG A 86 -9.70 -2.37 -11.61
N TYR A 87 -10.51 -2.01 -10.62
CA TYR A 87 -11.70 -1.19 -10.81
C TYR A 87 -11.33 0.19 -11.37
N VAL A 88 -10.45 0.94 -10.71
CA VAL A 88 -10.11 2.31 -11.18
C VAL A 88 -9.48 2.33 -12.56
N ARG A 89 -8.83 1.25 -12.98
CA ARG A 89 -8.24 1.11 -14.33
C ARG A 89 -9.21 0.54 -15.36
N GLY A 90 -10.42 0.15 -14.99
CA GLY A 90 -11.44 -0.38 -15.89
C GLY A 90 -11.16 -1.79 -16.39
N VAL A 91 -10.47 -2.62 -15.61
CA VAL A 91 -10.12 -4.01 -15.96
C VAL A 91 -10.68 -5.04 -14.98
N GLY A 92 -11.40 -4.58 -13.96
CA GLY A 92 -12.09 -5.41 -12.98
C GLY A 92 -13.51 -5.77 -13.44
N SER A 93 -14.18 -6.64 -12.65
CA SER A 93 -15.60 -6.99 -12.80
C SER A 93 -16.51 -6.13 -11.93
N ASP A 94 -15.96 -5.35 -11.01
CA ASP A 94 -16.73 -4.51 -10.09
C ASP A 94 -17.44 -3.39 -10.86
N GLY A 95 -18.75 -3.24 -10.60
CA GLY A 95 -19.60 -2.28 -11.28
C GLY A 95 -19.45 -0.86 -10.75
N ASP A 96 -19.11 -0.71 -9.46
CA ASP A 96 -18.94 0.58 -8.81
C ASP A 96 -17.84 0.55 -7.74
N ALA A 97 -17.56 1.75 -7.17
CA ALA A 97 -16.51 1.91 -6.16
C ALA A 97 -16.87 1.21 -4.83
N SER A 98 -18.13 1.10 -4.49
CA SER A 98 -18.58 0.41 -3.26
C SER A 98 -18.30 -1.08 -3.35
N GLU A 99 -18.57 -1.67 -4.51
CA GLU A 99 -18.26 -3.08 -4.77
C GLU A 99 -16.75 -3.33 -4.74
N ALA A 100 -15.96 -2.46 -5.36
CA ALA A 100 -14.51 -2.56 -5.37
C ALA A 100 -13.89 -2.46 -3.97
N LEU A 101 -14.49 -1.66 -3.07
CA LEU A 101 -14.05 -1.50 -1.68
C LEU A 101 -14.58 -2.59 -0.73
N SER A 102 -15.50 -3.44 -1.18
CA SER A 102 -16.14 -4.45 -0.32
C SER A 102 -15.17 -5.52 0.20
N GLY A 103 -14.01 -5.68 -0.44
CA GLY A 103 -12.96 -6.61 -0.02
C GLY A 103 -12.29 -6.26 1.32
N PHE A 104 -12.28 -4.99 1.71
CA PHE A 104 -11.70 -4.56 2.98
C PHE A 104 -12.54 -5.04 4.17
N LEU A 105 -12.39 -6.31 4.56
CA LEU A 105 -13.16 -6.96 5.63
C LEU A 105 -12.44 -6.97 6.97
N ARG A 106 -11.11 -6.81 6.98
CA ARG A 106 -10.31 -6.79 8.19
C ARG A 106 -10.62 -5.56 9.03
N PHE A 107 -10.66 -5.73 10.35
CA PHE A 107 -10.82 -4.59 11.29
C PHE A 107 -9.55 -3.71 11.29
N PRO A 108 -9.70 -2.40 11.26
CA PRO A 108 -10.96 -1.64 11.23
C PRO A 108 -11.44 -1.38 9.79
N GLN A 109 -12.58 -1.98 9.42
CA GLN A 109 -13.14 -1.88 8.06
C GLN A 109 -13.41 -0.43 7.61
N TRP A 110 -13.82 0.44 8.54
CA TRP A 110 -14.11 1.86 8.29
C TRP A 110 -12.89 2.66 7.79
N MET A 111 -11.69 2.13 7.97
CA MET A 111 -10.46 2.80 7.51
C MET A 111 -10.44 2.99 5.99
N TRP A 112 -10.97 2.02 5.24
CA TRP A 112 -11.05 2.08 3.77
C TRP A 112 -12.51 2.10 3.26
N ARG A 113 -13.48 1.62 4.05
CA ARG A 113 -14.90 1.60 3.70
C ARG A 113 -15.62 2.79 4.33
N ASN A 114 -15.31 3.99 3.87
CA ASN A 114 -15.92 5.25 4.29
C ASN A 114 -16.27 6.12 3.08
N ALA A 115 -17.03 7.19 3.29
CA ALA A 115 -17.52 8.04 2.21
C ALA A 115 -16.40 8.75 1.45
N ASP A 116 -15.37 9.23 2.15
CA ASP A 116 -14.26 9.97 1.52
C ASP A 116 -13.46 9.08 0.57
N VAL A 117 -13.19 7.83 0.99
CA VAL A 117 -12.49 6.85 0.15
C VAL A 117 -13.36 6.41 -1.01
N LEU A 118 -14.67 6.22 -0.78
CA LEU A 118 -15.64 5.90 -1.84
C LEU A 118 -15.63 6.98 -2.93
N ASP A 119 -15.76 8.24 -2.54
CA ASP A 119 -15.74 9.38 -3.45
C ASP A 119 -14.40 9.48 -4.20
N PHE A 120 -13.29 9.29 -3.50
CA PHE A 120 -11.97 9.34 -4.11
C PHE A 120 -11.76 8.23 -5.15
N VAL A 121 -12.16 6.99 -4.83
CA VAL A 121 -12.05 5.83 -5.74
C VAL A 121 -12.95 6.00 -6.97
N GLY A 122 -14.18 6.49 -6.78
CA GLY A 122 -15.09 6.82 -7.87
C GLY A 122 -14.52 7.91 -8.79
N TRP A 123 -13.98 8.99 -8.21
CA TRP A 123 -13.30 10.04 -8.94
C TRP A 123 -12.07 9.51 -9.72
N LEU A 124 -11.27 8.66 -9.10
CA LEU A 124 -10.08 8.09 -9.74
C LEU A 124 -10.45 7.23 -10.96
N ARG A 125 -11.55 6.48 -10.87
CA ARG A 125 -12.12 5.74 -12.01
C ARG A 125 -12.52 6.69 -13.14
N GLN A 126 -13.25 7.76 -12.83
CA GLN A 126 -13.68 8.74 -13.83
C GLN A 126 -12.47 9.37 -14.55
N VAL A 127 -11.45 9.83 -13.81
CA VAL A 127 -10.23 10.41 -14.42
C VAL A 127 -9.53 9.42 -15.35
N ASN A 128 -9.50 8.15 -14.97
CA ASN A 128 -8.93 7.12 -15.82
C ASN A 128 -9.75 6.82 -17.07
N ASP A 129 -11.06 6.96 -17.02
CA ASP A 129 -11.94 6.75 -18.17
C ASP A 129 -11.86 7.94 -19.14
N GLU A 130 -11.65 9.17 -18.63
CA GLU A 130 -11.41 10.38 -19.44
C GLU A 130 -10.05 10.36 -20.13
N SER A 131 -9.08 9.57 -19.62
CA SER A 131 -7.69 9.51 -20.12
C SER A 131 -7.55 8.64 -21.36
N LEU A 132 -7.89 9.15 -22.53
CA LEU A 132 -7.75 8.45 -23.81
C LEU A 132 -6.27 8.23 -24.16
N GLY A 133 -5.79 6.97 -24.07
CA GLY A 133 -4.43 6.59 -24.44
C GLY A 133 -3.32 6.99 -23.46
N ALA A 134 -3.62 7.74 -22.43
CA ALA A 134 -2.66 8.09 -21.39
C ALA A 134 -2.44 6.94 -20.40
N ARG A 135 -1.36 7.03 -19.62
CA ARG A 135 -1.07 6.08 -18.55
C ARG A 135 -2.11 6.23 -17.43
N LYS A 136 -2.95 5.23 -17.25
CA LYS A 136 -3.96 5.20 -16.18
C LYS A 136 -3.30 5.22 -14.80
N VAL A 137 -3.87 5.99 -13.89
CA VAL A 137 -3.45 6.06 -12.49
C VAL A 137 -3.84 4.76 -11.77
N GLY A 138 -2.90 4.19 -11.01
CA GLY A 138 -3.15 2.97 -10.24
C GLY A 138 -3.34 3.26 -8.75
N PHE A 139 -3.98 2.30 -8.06
CA PHE A 139 -4.16 2.29 -6.61
C PHE A 139 -3.49 1.03 -6.02
N TYR A 140 -2.60 1.18 -5.05
CA TYR A 140 -1.74 0.11 -4.54
C TYR A 140 -1.75 0.07 -3.03
N GLY A 141 -1.74 -1.15 -2.45
CA GLY A 141 -1.55 -1.39 -1.03
C GLY A 141 -0.08 -1.59 -0.70
N LEU A 142 0.34 -1.04 0.43
CA LEU A 142 1.71 -1.17 0.96
C LEU A 142 1.78 -2.04 2.22
N ASP A 143 0.63 -2.39 2.78
CA ASP A 143 0.54 -3.16 4.01
C ASP A 143 0.72 -4.65 3.77
N LEU A 144 1.28 -5.35 4.77
CA LEU A 144 1.61 -6.77 4.73
C LEU A 144 0.85 -7.59 5.77
N TYR A 145 -0.17 -7.04 6.42
CA TYR A 145 -0.94 -7.76 7.44
C TYR A 145 -1.86 -8.85 6.87
N SER A 146 -2.03 -8.90 5.57
CA SER A 146 -2.90 -9.85 4.86
C SER A 146 -2.15 -11.12 4.41
N LEU A 147 -1.31 -11.75 5.28
CA LEU A 147 -0.49 -12.89 4.90
C LEU A 147 -1.30 -13.98 4.17
N HIS A 148 -2.38 -14.46 4.80
CA HIS A 148 -3.21 -15.52 4.23
C HIS A 148 -3.95 -15.08 2.96
N ALA A 149 -4.52 -13.87 2.92
CA ALA A 149 -5.15 -13.33 1.73
C ALA A 149 -4.13 -13.13 0.60
N SER A 150 -2.91 -12.71 0.94
CA SER A 150 -1.81 -12.58 -0.02
C SER A 150 -1.38 -13.92 -0.60
N MET A 151 -1.21 -14.95 0.23
CA MET A 151 -0.91 -16.30 -0.23
C MET A 151 -2.02 -16.85 -1.13
N ALA A 152 -3.28 -16.66 -0.75
CA ALA A 152 -4.44 -17.07 -1.56
C ALA A 152 -4.46 -16.38 -2.92
N ALA A 153 -4.20 -15.07 -2.98
CA ALA A 153 -4.15 -14.32 -4.23
C ALA A 153 -3.01 -14.77 -5.15
N VAL A 154 -1.83 -15.09 -4.59
CA VAL A 154 -0.71 -15.65 -5.35
C VAL A 154 -1.05 -17.03 -5.89
N LEU A 155 -1.65 -17.91 -5.08
CA LEU A 155 -2.05 -19.24 -5.53
C LEU A 155 -3.10 -19.18 -6.63
N GLU A 156 -4.10 -18.30 -6.50
CA GLU A 156 -5.13 -18.11 -7.53
C GLU A 156 -4.55 -17.65 -8.85
N TYR A 157 -3.63 -16.68 -8.81
CA TYR A 157 -2.89 -16.24 -9.99
C TYR A 157 -2.10 -17.38 -10.63
N LEU A 158 -1.31 -18.12 -9.83
CA LEU A 158 -0.48 -19.21 -10.33
C LEU A 158 -1.31 -20.37 -10.90
N ARG A 159 -2.48 -20.68 -10.33
CA ARG A 159 -3.38 -21.72 -10.89
C ARG A 159 -3.75 -21.47 -12.34
N VAL A 160 -3.88 -20.20 -12.72
CA VAL A 160 -4.23 -19.81 -14.09
C VAL A 160 -3.01 -19.79 -15.00
N VAL A 161 -1.85 -19.31 -14.50
CA VAL A 161 -0.68 -18.99 -15.33
C VAL A 161 0.33 -20.16 -15.38
N ASP A 162 0.56 -20.83 -14.24
CA ASP A 162 1.49 -21.94 -14.09
C ASP A 162 0.98 -22.90 -12.98
N PRO A 163 0.13 -23.88 -13.32
CA PRO A 163 -0.43 -24.81 -12.34
C PRO A 163 0.63 -25.62 -11.57
N ASP A 164 1.80 -25.87 -12.16
CA ASP A 164 2.88 -26.57 -11.49
C ASP A 164 3.55 -25.68 -10.43
N ALA A 165 3.75 -24.40 -10.74
CA ALA A 165 4.19 -23.42 -9.76
C ALA A 165 3.16 -23.24 -8.63
N ALA A 166 1.86 -23.28 -8.94
CA ALA A 166 0.81 -23.22 -7.92
C ALA A 166 0.91 -24.38 -6.91
N ARG A 167 1.14 -25.62 -7.39
CA ARG A 167 1.33 -26.79 -6.52
C ARG A 167 2.56 -26.65 -5.64
N ARG A 168 3.68 -26.19 -6.19
CA ARG A 168 4.91 -25.95 -5.41
C ARG A 168 4.70 -24.86 -4.36
N ALA A 169 4.01 -23.76 -4.71
CA ALA A 169 3.68 -22.69 -3.80
C ALA A 169 2.77 -23.17 -2.66
N GLN A 170 1.74 -23.93 -2.98
CA GLN A 170 0.83 -24.50 -1.96
C GLN A 170 1.58 -25.39 -0.96
N TYR A 171 2.49 -26.23 -1.42
CA TYR A 171 3.32 -27.05 -0.54
C TYR A 171 4.19 -26.19 0.39
N ARG A 172 4.81 -25.15 -0.15
CA ARG A 172 5.65 -24.23 0.64
C ARG A 172 4.85 -23.40 1.65
N TYR A 173 3.60 -23.07 1.34
CA TYR A 173 2.72 -22.31 2.24
C TYR A 173 2.06 -23.18 3.31
N ALA A 174 2.08 -24.51 3.19
CA ALA A 174 1.48 -25.43 4.15
C ALA A 174 2.03 -25.26 5.57
N CYS A 175 3.26 -24.77 5.72
CA CYS A 175 3.84 -24.50 7.04
C CYS A 175 3.08 -23.42 7.83
N PHE A 176 2.30 -22.53 7.18
CA PHE A 176 1.50 -21.51 7.84
C PHE A 176 0.11 -22.03 8.25
N GLU A 177 -0.38 -23.13 7.67
CA GLU A 177 -1.75 -23.64 7.90
C GLU A 177 -2.01 -23.99 9.37
N GLN A 178 -0.98 -24.45 10.09
CA GLN A 178 -1.08 -24.81 11.52
C GLN A 178 -1.36 -23.60 12.44
N PHE A 179 -1.18 -22.37 11.95
CA PHE A 179 -1.38 -21.15 12.75
C PHE A 179 -2.73 -20.47 12.47
N GLY A 180 -3.57 -21.06 11.61
CA GLY A 180 -4.84 -20.49 11.19
C GLY A 180 -4.67 -19.12 10.52
N GLU A 181 -5.64 -18.23 10.71
CA GLU A 181 -5.64 -16.89 10.09
C GLU A 181 -4.90 -15.83 10.93
N ASP A 182 -4.25 -16.21 12.03
CA ASP A 182 -3.54 -15.28 12.91
C ASP A 182 -2.02 -15.24 12.61
N PRO A 183 -1.53 -14.22 11.87
CA PRO A 183 -0.11 -14.07 11.59
C PRO A 183 0.74 -13.82 12.84
N GLN A 184 0.15 -13.29 13.91
CA GLN A 184 0.87 -13.03 15.17
C GLN A 184 1.17 -14.34 15.90
N ALA A 185 0.26 -15.31 15.83
CA ALA A 185 0.48 -16.66 16.40
C ALA A 185 1.70 -17.34 15.75
N TYR A 186 1.85 -17.22 14.42
CA TYR A 186 3.05 -17.69 13.72
C TYR A 186 4.30 -16.96 14.19
N GLY A 187 4.26 -15.62 14.21
CA GLY A 187 5.41 -14.80 14.64
C GLY A 187 5.87 -15.15 16.05
N TYR A 188 4.93 -15.34 16.97
CA TYR A 188 5.21 -15.76 18.32
C TYR A 188 5.86 -17.15 18.37
N ALA A 189 5.23 -18.15 17.75
CA ALA A 189 5.72 -19.52 17.75
C ALA A 189 7.11 -19.65 17.12
N ALA A 190 7.37 -19.01 16.01
CA ALA A 190 8.67 -18.98 15.35
C ALA A 190 9.74 -18.29 16.20
N SER A 191 9.41 -17.14 16.85
CA SER A 191 10.35 -16.39 17.69
C SER A 191 10.79 -17.14 18.94
N TYR A 192 9.95 -18.00 19.49
CA TYR A 192 10.24 -18.80 20.68
C TYR A 192 10.69 -20.24 20.37
N GLY A 193 10.92 -20.56 19.09
CA GLY A 193 11.34 -21.91 18.69
C GLY A 193 10.28 -22.98 18.91
N LEU A 194 9.01 -22.59 19.02
CA LEU A 194 7.87 -23.51 19.20
C LEU A 194 7.41 -24.12 17.87
N ALA A 195 7.83 -23.52 16.75
CA ALA A 195 7.59 -24.01 15.40
C ALA A 195 8.80 -23.74 14.50
N ALA A 196 8.96 -24.53 13.45
CA ALA A 196 9.94 -24.28 12.41
C ALA A 196 9.60 -22.97 11.67
N SER A 197 10.63 -22.19 11.34
CA SER A 197 10.46 -21.00 10.52
C SER A 197 10.15 -21.39 9.07
N CYS A 198 9.13 -20.74 8.49
CA CYS A 198 8.79 -20.87 7.05
C CYS A 198 9.58 -19.90 6.16
N GLU A 199 10.57 -19.20 6.71
CA GLU A 199 11.28 -18.12 6.01
C GLU A 199 11.99 -18.63 4.75
N ASN A 200 12.67 -19.76 4.85
CA ASN A 200 13.42 -20.32 3.73
C ASN A 200 12.51 -20.73 2.57
N GLU A 201 11.39 -21.37 2.87
CA GLU A 201 10.38 -21.79 1.89
C GLU A 201 9.77 -20.61 1.15
N VAL A 202 9.50 -19.51 1.86
CA VAL A 202 8.99 -18.27 1.26
C VAL A 202 10.04 -17.58 0.41
N ILE A 203 11.30 -17.53 0.86
CA ILE A 203 12.42 -16.95 0.09
C ILE A 203 12.64 -17.76 -1.19
N GLU A 204 12.69 -19.09 -1.10
CA GLU A 204 12.82 -19.96 -2.28
C GLU A 204 11.67 -19.76 -3.25
N HIS A 205 10.44 -19.61 -2.77
CA HIS A 205 9.28 -19.34 -3.60
C HIS A 205 9.43 -18.00 -4.34
N LEU A 206 9.85 -16.94 -3.66
CA LEU A 206 10.10 -15.63 -4.26
C LEU A 206 11.18 -15.69 -5.35
N VAL A 207 12.27 -16.42 -5.08
CA VAL A 207 13.35 -16.64 -6.06
C VAL A 207 12.83 -17.36 -7.31
N ASP A 208 12.01 -18.40 -7.14
CA ASP A 208 11.43 -19.14 -8.26
C ASP A 208 10.46 -18.30 -9.06
N LEU A 209 9.59 -17.51 -8.41
CA LEU A 209 8.71 -16.57 -9.10
C LEU A 209 9.51 -15.55 -9.93
N ARG A 210 10.62 -15.04 -9.42
CA ARG A 210 11.50 -14.12 -10.14
C ARG A 210 12.16 -14.77 -11.36
N LYS A 211 12.60 -16.01 -11.24
CA LYS A 211 13.19 -16.76 -12.37
C LYS A 211 12.16 -17.04 -13.46
N SER A 212 10.93 -17.33 -13.08
CA SER A 212 9.83 -17.66 -14.00
C SER A 212 9.14 -16.44 -14.60
N ALA A 213 9.40 -15.23 -14.08
CA ALA A 213 8.75 -13.99 -14.51
C ALA A 213 8.81 -13.72 -16.02
N PRO A 214 9.92 -13.95 -16.74
CA PRO A 214 9.96 -13.77 -18.19
C PRO A 214 8.99 -14.71 -18.92
N SER A 215 8.86 -15.97 -18.46
CA SER A 215 7.97 -16.97 -19.06
C SER A 215 6.48 -16.68 -18.80
N THR A 216 6.17 -16.21 -17.60
CA THR A 216 4.80 -15.78 -17.22
C THR A 216 4.35 -14.54 -17.97
N HIS A 217 5.26 -13.61 -18.30
CA HIS A 217 4.95 -12.46 -19.15
C HIS A 217 4.57 -12.86 -20.57
N ILE A 218 5.19 -13.91 -21.13
CA ILE A 218 4.87 -14.41 -22.48
C ILE A 218 3.49 -15.08 -22.48
N ALA A 219 3.15 -15.85 -21.45
CA ALA A 219 1.82 -16.46 -21.32
C ALA A 219 0.70 -15.41 -21.17
N MET A 220 0.99 -14.24 -20.57
CA MET A 220 0.07 -13.12 -20.41
C MET A 220 -0.04 -12.21 -21.64
N ALA A 221 0.79 -12.36 -22.67
CA ALA A 221 0.71 -11.56 -23.90
C ALA A 221 -0.63 -11.75 -24.66
N GLY A 222 -1.37 -12.82 -24.36
CA GLY A 222 -2.75 -13.03 -24.83
C GLY A 222 -3.84 -12.42 -23.93
N LEU A 223 -3.53 -12.13 -22.66
CA LEU A 223 -4.37 -11.41 -21.72
C LEU A 223 -3.69 -10.05 -21.51
N ARG A 224 -4.27 -8.96 -22.02
CA ARG A 224 -3.67 -7.62 -21.92
C ARG A 224 -3.08 -7.42 -20.52
N PRO A 225 -1.74 -7.24 -20.37
CA PRO A 225 -1.13 -7.16 -19.06
C PRO A 225 -1.59 -5.87 -18.37
N THR A 226 -2.29 -6.03 -17.27
CA THR A 226 -2.34 -4.97 -16.27
C THR A 226 -0.94 -4.89 -15.67
N THR A 227 -0.16 -3.96 -16.15
CA THR A 227 1.29 -3.79 -16.05
C THR A 227 1.79 -3.57 -14.62
N PHE A 228 1.59 -4.48 -13.67
CA PHE A 228 2.13 -4.24 -12.33
C PHE A 228 2.67 -5.46 -11.54
N PHE A 229 2.65 -6.65 -12.11
CA PHE A 229 3.51 -7.71 -11.59
C PHE A 229 4.65 -7.96 -12.59
N SER A 230 5.56 -6.98 -12.72
CA SER A 230 6.87 -7.24 -13.27
C SER A 230 7.84 -7.38 -12.09
N PRO A 231 8.27 -8.60 -11.75
CA PRO A 231 9.30 -8.82 -10.73
C PRO A 231 10.60 -8.08 -11.04
N SER A 232 10.85 -7.74 -12.32
CA SER A 232 12.02 -6.98 -12.76
C SER A 232 11.99 -5.48 -12.43
N ARG A 233 10.88 -4.95 -11.85
CA ARG A 233 10.76 -3.55 -11.44
C ARG A 233 10.58 -3.36 -9.93
N MET A 234 10.70 -4.40 -9.13
CA MET A 234 10.90 -4.23 -7.69
C MET A 234 12.29 -3.62 -7.49
N PRO A 235 12.42 -2.40 -6.97
CA PRO A 235 13.75 -1.87 -6.63
C PRO A 235 14.38 -2.78 -5.57
N ALA A 236 15.70 -2.96 -5.64
CA ALA A 236 16.49 -3.77 -4.70
C ALA A 236 16.26 -3.40 -3.22
N SER A 237 15.71 -2.19 -2.97
CA SER A 237 15.27 -1.73 -1.65
C SER A 237 14.09 -2.55 -1.06
N PHE A 238 13.35 -3.32 -1.87
CA PHE A 238 12.29 -4.19 -1.37
C PHE A 238 12.83 -5.49 -0.78
N GLU A 239 13.97 -5.97 -1.25
CA GLU A 239 14.65 -7.16 -0.72
C GLU A 239 15.14 -6.94 0.72
N THR A 240 15.70 -5.76 0.99
CA THR A 240 16.19 -5.39 2.32
C THR A 240 15.05 -5.17 3.31
N ARG A 241 13.86 -4.80 2.85
CA ARG A 241 12.70 -4.55 3.71
C ARG A 241 11.94 -5.81 4.10
N SER A 242 11.82 -6.81 3.24
CA SER A 242 11.22 -8.11 3.63
C SER A 242 12.03 -8.82 4.73
N ALA A 243 13.38 -8.79 4.64
CA ALA A 243 14.25 -9.29 5.69
C ALA A 243 14.23 -8.42 6.96
N THR A 244 14.01 -7.10 6.83
CA THR A 244 13.94 -6.16 7.95
C THR A 244 12.59 -6.24 8.65
N ILE A 245 11.49 -6.48 7.92
CA ILE A 245 10.14 -6.63 8.49
C ILE A 245 10.03 -7.95 9.26
N ALA A 246 10.60 -9.04 8.76
CA ALA A 246 10.70 -10.28 9.52
C ALA A 246 11.51 -10.10 10.81
N ARG A 247 12.57 -9.29 10.78
CA ARG A 247 13.37 -8.94 11.96
C ARG A 247 12.69 -7.95 12.91
N CYS A 248 11.88 -7.01 12.40
CA CYS A 248 11.10 -6.09 13.24
C CYS A 248 9.94 -6.79 13.95
N SER A 249 9.25 -7.73 13.31
CA SER A 249 8.23 -8.56 13.97
C SER A 249 8.81 -9.41 15.09
N ALA A 250 10.04 -9.93 14.92
CA ALA A 250 10.75 -10.65 15.96
C ALA A 250 11.26 -9.75 17.10
N ALA A 251 11.62 -8.49 16.81
CA ALA A 251 12.13 -7.53 17.81
C ALA A 251 11.02 -6.82 18.59
N ALA A 252 9.83 -6.63 18.01
CA ALA A 252 8.69 -5.99 18.67
C ALA A 252 8.12 -6.83 19.84
N SER A 253 8.36 -8.14 19.85
CA SER A 253 7.96 -9.01 20.96
C SER A 253 8.83 -8.85 22.20
N HIS A 254 10.02 -8.24 22.12
CA HIS A 254 10.96 -8.18 23.23
C HIS A 254 11.17 -6.81 23.89
N ARG A 255 10.87 -5.70 23.26
CA ARG A 255 10.84 -4.34 23.86
C ARG A 255 10.11 -3.37 22.92
N GLY A 256 9.12 -2.67 23.43
CA GLY A 256 8.23 -1.75 22.71
C GLY A 256 8.85 -0.46 22.16
N THR A 257 10.02 -0.54 21.52
CA THR A 257 10.59 0.59 20.80
C THR A 257 11.45 0.08 19.65
N CYS A 258 10.98 0.25 18.44
CA CYS A 258 11.83 0.16 17.26
C CYS A 258 12.66 1.46 17.19
N ALA A 259 13.94 1.39 17.52
CA ALA A 259 14.83 2.54 17.45
C ALA A 259 15.01 2.95 15.98
N THR A 260 14.60 4.18 15.66
CA THR A 260 14.89 4.84 14.39
C THR A 260 16.40 5.05 14.27
N SER A 261 17.08 4.21 13.48
CA SER A 261 18.45 4.47 13.10
C SER A 261 18.49 5.57 12.04
N THR A 262 19.17 6.65 12.39
CA THR A 262 19.50 7.83 11.61
C THR A 262 20.03 7.49 10.22
N TRP A 263 19.46 8.17 9.21
CA TRP A 263 19.96 8.20 7.84
C TRP A 263 21.28 8.98 7.77
N PRO A 264 22.33 8.49 7.09
CA PRO A 264 23.44 9.35 6.73
C PRO A 264 23.04 10.21 5.53
N THR A 265 23.16 11.51 5.72
CA THR A 265 23.16 12.52 4.66
C THR A 265 24.38 12.36 3.76
N ARG A 266 24.14 12.01 2.49
CA ARG A 266 24.89 12.47 1.31
C ARG A 266 24.04 12.30 0.07
#